data_b3d34b31ace2ceb7b4cfc8c93d80b07a
#
_entry.id   b3d34b31ace2ceb7b4cfc8c93d80b07a
#
_cell.length_a   1.000
_cell.length_b   1.000
_cell.length_c   1.000
_cell.angle_alpha   90.00
_cell.angle_beta   90.00
_cell.angle_gamma   90.00
#
_symmetry.space_group_name_H-M   'P 1'
#
loop_
_entity.id
_entity.type
_entity.pdbx_description
1 polymer ?
#
loop_
_entity_poly.entity_id
_entity_poly.type
_entity_poly.pdbx_seq_one_letter_code
_entity_poly.pdbx_strand_id
1 'polypeptide(L)'
;MYMLYLIMKFKLWREYGALNSSTVFDAFEYSLVSAGHTIVEHDADIDVIWSVLWNGRMAPNQQIWKDAKNKNKNIIVLEVGGIKRGITWKVGLNGINRDAYFGPKNNDNKRAKKLGLKLQPWRTEGNY
;
A
#
# COMPACT_ATOMS: atom_id res chain seq x y z
N MET A 1 -17.91 20.02 18.35
CA MET A 1 -16.86 19.69 17.37
C MET A 1 -17.42 18.71 16.36
N TYR A 2 -17.43 19.10 15.11
CA TYR A 2 -17.92 18.23 14.05
C TYR A 2 -16.74 17.51 13.43
N MET A 3 -16.76 16.16 13.48
CA MET A 3 -15.80 15.38 12.73
C MET A 3 -16.37 15.13 11.32
N LEU A 4 -15.68 15.69 10.32
CA LEU A 4 -15.98 15.39 8.93
C LEU A 4 -15.32 14.07 8.58
N TYR A 5 -16.15 13.02 8.38
CA TYR A 5 -15.67 11.76 7.84
C TYR A 5 -15.69 11.84 6.33
N LEU A 6 -14.52 11.78 5.71
CA LEU A 6 -14.44 11.72 4.27
C LEU A 6 -14.62 10.28 3.81
N ILE A 7 -15.80 9.97 3.27
CA ILE A 7 -16.08 8.67 2.65
C ILE A 7 -15.53 8.71 1.23
N MET A 8 -14.68 7.76 0.90
CA MET A 8 -14.05 7.67 -0.41
C MET A 8 -14.39 6.35 -1.10
N LYS A 9 -14.29 6.37 -2.43
CA LYS A 9 -14.47 5.19 -3.28
C LYS A 9 -13.11 4.64 -3.68
N PHE A 10 -12.91 3.35 -3.44
CA PHE A 10 -11.67 2.65 -3.75
C PHE A 10 -11.94 1.56 -4.78
N LYS A 11 -11.06 1.43 -5.76
CA LYS A 11 -11.01 0.27 -6.64
C LYS A 11 -9.79 -0.57 -6.30
N LEU A 12 -10.01 -1.84 -6.00
CA LEU A 12 -8.95 -2.81 -5.74
C LEU A 12 -8.67 -3.59 -7.03
N TRP A 13 -7.51 -3.38 -7.62
CA TRP A 13 -7.12 -4.03 -8.87
C TRP A 13 -6.56 -5.44 -8.60
N ARG A 14 -7.42 -6.31 -8.08
CA ARG A 14 -7.08 -7.67 -7.67
C ARG A 14 -6.57 -8.54 -8.80
N GLU A 15 -7.11 -8.34 -10.01
CA GLU A 15 -6.78 -9.11 -11.20
C GLU A 15 -5.30 -8.98 -11.60
N TYR A 16 -4.65 -7.90 -11.20
CA TYR A 16 -3.25 -7.65 -11.50
C TYR A 16 -2.35 -7.78 -10.27
N GLY A 17 -2.81 -8.53 -9.29
CA GLY A 17 -2.00 -8.84 -8.11
C GLY A 17 -1.14 -10.08 -8.29
N ALA A 18 -0.17 -10.27 -7.41
CA ALA A 18 0.59 -11.51 -7.35
C ALA A 18 -0.31 -12.69 -6.96
N LEU A 19 0.15 -13.91 -7.23
CA LEU A 19 -0.63 -15.12 -6.93
C LEU A 19 -1.03 -15.23 -5.46
N ASN A 20 -0.21 -14.70 -4.56
CA ASN A 20 -0.45 -14.74 -3.11
C ASN A 20 -1.01 -13.44 -2.56
N SER A 21 -1.49 -12.53 -3.41
CA SER A 21 -1.94 -11.21 -2.97
C SER A 21 -3.36 -11.17 -2.43
N SER A 22 -4.18 -12.21 -2.68
CA SER A 22 -5.61 -12.15 -2.37
C SER A 22 -5.90 -11.94 -0.88
N THR A 23 -5.16 -12.58 0.01
CA THR A 23 -5.36 -12.40 1.45
C THR A 23 -5.04 -10.99 1.91
N VAL A 24 -4.06 -10.33 1.27
CA VAL A 24 -3.71 -8.94 1.56
C VAL A 24 -4.81 -8.00 1.08
N PHE A 25 -5.29 -8.20 -0.14
CA PHE A 25 -6.42 -7.44 -0.67
C PHE A 25 -7.67 -7.61 0.20
N ASP A 26 -7.95 -8.83 0.66
CA ASP A 26 -9.10 -9.10 1.52
C ASP A 26 -8.99 -8.33 2.84
N ALA A 27 -7.82 -8.36 3.47
CA ALA A 27 -7.58 -7.63 4.72
C ALA A 27 -7.69 -6.12 4.51
N PHE A 28 -7.17 -5.61 3.39
CA PHE A 28 -7.23 -4.20 3.06
C PHE A 28 -8.67 -3.76 2.79
N GLU A 29 -9.44 -4.54 2.02
CA GLU A 29 -10.85 -4.30 1.77
C GLU A 29 -11.64 -4.26 3.07
N TYR A 30 -11.43 -5.24 3.95
CA TYR A 30 -12.08 -5.27 5.25
C TYR A 30 -11.80 -3.99 6.04
N SER A 31 -10.57 -3.52 6.04
CA SER A 31 -10.18 -2.29 6.74
C SER A 31 -10.88 -1.06 6.15
N LEU A 32 -10.94 -0.97 4.82
CA LEU A 32 -11.61 0.16 4.14
C LEU A 32 -13.10 0.18 4.43
N VAL A 33 -13.77 -0.95 4.31
CA VAL A 33 -15.21 -1.07 4.56
C VAL A 33 -15.52 -0.78 6.03
N SER A 34 -14.71 -1.29 6.95
CA SER A 34 -14.86 -1.04 8.39
C SER A 34 -14.69 0.44 8.74
N ALA A 35 -13.89 1.17 7.97
CA ALA A 35 -13.71 2.61 8.13
C ALA A 35 -14.80 3.45 7.45
N GLY A 36 -15.77 2.80 6.78
CA GLY A 36 -16.90 3.46 6.14
C GLY A 36 -16.70 3.80 4.67
N HIS A 37 -15.60 3.36 4.05
CA HIS A 37 -15.36 3.59 2.63
C HIS A 37 -16.10 2.58 1.75
N THR A 38 -16.23 2.89 0.48
CA THR A 38 -16.93 2.07 -0.50
C THR A 38 -15.95 1.47 -1.50
N ILE A 39 -16.15 0.20 -1.83
CA ILE A 39 -15.40 -0.47 -2.89
C ILE A 39 -16.22 -0.40 -4.18
N VAL A 40 -15.61 0.06 -5.26
CA VAL A 40 -16.26 0.25 -6.55
C VAL A 40 -15.46 -0.39 -7.68
N GLU A 41 -16.12 -0.66 -8.80
CA GLU A 41 -15.48 -1.18 -10.01
C GLU A 41 -15.06 -0.07 -10.97
N HIS A 42 -15.71 1.08 -10.90
CA HIS A 42 -15.49 2.22 -11.79
C HIS A 42 -15.54 3.52 -11.02
N ASP A 43 -14.87 4.54 -11.54
CA ASP A 43 -14.92 5.91 -11.01
C ASP A 43 -14.49 6.00 -9.55
N ALA A 44 -13.43 5.29 -9.21
CA ALA A 44 -12.86 5.35 -7.87
C ALA A 44 -12.14 6.68 -7.62
N ASP A 45 -12.15 7.11 -6.38
CA ASP A 45 -11.32 8.22 -5.94
C ASP A 45 -9.86 7.81 -5.79
N ILE A 46 -9.63 6.57 -5.36
CA ILE A 46 -8.30 6.01 -5.15
C ILE A 46 -8.26 4.61 -5.75
N ASP A 47 -7.25 4.36 -6.59
CA ASP A 47 -6.92 3.02 -7.07
C ASP A 47 -5.93 2.36 -6.12
N VAL A 48 -6.11 1.07 -5.89
CA VAL A 48 -5.20 0.24 -5.08
C VAL A 48 -4.61 -0.82 -6.00
N ILE A 49 -3.28 -0.78 -6.16
CA ILE A 49 -2.55 -1.70 -7.03
C ILE A 49 -1.55 -2.52 -6.22
N TRP A 50 -1.09 -3.60 -6.83
CA TRP A 50 -0.04 -4.45 -6.26
C TRP A 50 1.28 -4.18 -6.97
N SER A 51 2.28 -3.74 -6.19
CA SER A 51 3.64 -3.53 -6.67
C SER A 51 3.79 -2.39 -7.67
N VAL A 52 5.02 -2.00 -7.90
CA VAL A 52 5.46 -1.11 -8.97
C VAL A 52 6.47 -1.80 -9.89
N LEU A 53 6.52 -3.12 -9.84
CA LEU A 53 7.29 -3.93 -10.78
C LEU A 53 6.40 -4.22 -11.99
N TRP A 54 6.61 -3.47 -13.03
CA TRP A 54 5.75 -3.48 -14.23
C TRP A 54 6.05 -4.68 -15.13
N ASN A 55 5.93 -5.90 -14.61
CA ASN A 55 6.19 -7.10 -15.38
C ASN A 55 5.14 -8.18 -15.12
N GLY A 56 5.07 -9.15 -16.02
CA GLY A 56 4.16 -10.29 -15.91
C GLY A 56 2.72 -9.87 -15.66
N ARG A 57 2.08 -10.53 -14.71
CA ARG A 57 0.68 -10.28 -14.33
C ARG A 57 0.44 -8.85 -13.86
N MET A 58 1.46 -8.19 -13.33
CA MET A 58 1.37 -6.85 -12.74
C MET A 58 1.65 -5.73 -13.76
N ALA A 59 2.00 -6.08 -14.99
CA ALA A 59 2.33 -5.07 -16.02
C ALA A 59 1.23 -4.03 -16.23
N PRO A 60 -0.08 -4.37 -16.25
CA PRO A 60 -1.14 -3.39 -16.43
C PRO A 60 -1.22 -2.33 -15.34
N ASN A 61 -0.65 -2.59 -14.15
CA ASN A 61 -0.64 -1.62 -13.05
C ASN A 61 0.12 -0.35 -13.42
N GLN A 62 1.06 -0.42 -14.36
CA GLN A 62 1.80 0.76 -14.81
C GLN A 62 0.87 1.80 -15.44
N GLN A 63 -0.07 1.37 -16.28
CA GLN A 63 -1.01 2.29 -16.90
C GLN A 63 -1.96 2.90 -15.87
N ILE A 64 -2.42 2.10 -14.92
CA ILE A 64 -3.27 2.56 -13.82
C ILE A 64 -2.55 3.65 -13.02
N TRP A 65 -1.27 3.42 -12.72
CA TRP A 65 -0.43 4.35 -11.99
C TRP A 65 -0.22 5.66 -12.76
N LYS A 66 0.06 5.56 -14.07
CA LYS A 66 0.21 6.73 -14.93
C LYS A 66 -1.08 7.54 -15.03
N ASP A 67 -2.21 6.86 -15.21
CA ASP A 67 -3.52 7.51 -15.29
C ASP A 67 -3.86 8.26 -14.01
N ALA A 68 -3.60 7.65 -12.86
CA ALA A 68 -3.82 8.30 -11.57
C ALA A 68 -2.96 9.56 -11.44
N LYS A 69 -1.69 9.49 -11.81
CA LYS A 69 -0.79 10.66 -11.78
C LYS A 69 -1.26 11.76 -12.73
N ASN A 70 -1.67 11.41 -13.95
CA ASN A 70 -2.15 12.38 -14.93
C ASN A 70 -3.43 13.07 -14.47
N LYS A 71 -4.27 12.40 -13.72
CA LYS A 71 -5.52 12.93 -13.16
C LYS A 71 -5.33 13.58 -11.79
N ASN A 72 -4.11 13.63 -11.28
CA ASN A 72 -3.82 14.14 -9.94
C ASN A 72 -4.57 13.37 -8.84
N LYS A 73 -4.78 12.08 -9.05
CA LYS A 73 -5.42 11.19 -8.09
C LYS A 73 -4.36 10.53 -7.21
N ASN A 74 -4.71 10.29 -5.95
CA ASN A 74 -3.90 9.45 -5.08
C ASN A 74 -4.04 7.98 -5.49
N ILE A 75 -2.97 7.23 -5.32
CA ILE A 75 -2.95 5.78 -5.57
C ILE A 75 -2.29 5.09 -4.38
N ILE A 76 -2.81 3.93 -4.01
CA ILE A 76 -2.23 3.10 -2.96
C ILE A 76 -1.53 1.91 -3.60
N VAL A 77 -0.32 1.65 -3.15
CA VAL A 77 0.48 0.50 -3.60
C VAL A 77 0.66 -0.46 -2.44
N LEU A 78 0.29 -1.71 -2.67
CA LEU A 78 0.54 -2.82 -1.75
C LEU A 78 1.74 -3.60 -2.25
N GLU A 79 2.60 -4.08 -1.35
CA GLU A 79 3.79 -4.84 -1.72
C GLU A 79 4.19 -5.80 -0.60
N VAL A 80 4.98 -6.80 -0.95
CA VAL A 80 5.55 -7.73 0.03
C VAL A 80 6.40 -6.98 1.03
N GLY A 81 6.22 -7.28 2.30
CA GLY A 81 7.04 -6.72 3.36
C GLY A 81 8.38 -7.43 3.48
N GLY A 82 9.44 -6.67 3.77
CA GLY A 82 10.77 -7.21 3.98
C GLY A 82 11.09 -7.61 5.42
N ILE A 83 10.20 -7.30 6.37
CA ILE A 83 10.46 -7.51 7.80
C ILE A 83 10.19 -8.96 8.20
N LYS A 84 8.96 -9.43 8.00
CA LYS A 84 8.57 -10.82 8.24
C LYS A 84 7.75 -11.28 7.05
N ARG A 85 8.39 -12.03 6.17
CA ARG A 85 7.76 -12.48 4.92
C ARG A 85 6.52 -13.32 5.21
N GLY A 86 5.42 -12.99 4.54
CA GLY A 86 4.14 -13.68 4.72
C GLY A 86 3.33 -13.20 5.93
N ILE A 87 3.88 -12.28 6.73
CA ILE A 87 3.23 -11.74 7.94
C ILE A 87 3.06 -10.23 7.84
N THR A 88 4.07 -9.52 7.34
CA THR A 88 4.04 -8.06 7.21
C THR A 88 4.02 -7.66 5.74
N TRP A 89 3.35 -6.56 5.45
CA TRP A 89 3.16 -6.04 4.10
C TRP A 89 3.44 -4.55 4.09
N LYS A 90 3.83 -4.04 2.94
CA LYS A 90 4.00 -2.60 2.75
C LYS A 90 2.73 -2.02 2.17
N VAL A 91 2.34 -0.86 2.68
CA VAL A 91 1.25 -0.04 2.13
C VAL A 91 1.79 1.36 1.95
N GLY A 92 1.89 1.81 0.72
CA GLY A 92 2.42 3.14 0.40
C GLY A 92 1.41 3.99 -0.33
N LEU A 93 1.35 5.27 0.00
CA LEU A 93 0.55 6.25 -0.73
C LEU A 93 1.41 6.86 -1.82
N ASN A 94 0.92 6.80 -3.05
CA ASN A 94 1.55 7.35 -4.26
C ASN A 94 2.89 6.72 -4.64
N GLY A 95 3.22 5.58 -4.06
CA GLY A 95 4.42 4.84 -4.35
C GLY A 95 4.69 3.78 -3.31
N ILE A 96 5.84 3.14 -3.39
CA ILE A 96 6.23 2.08 -2.42
C ILE A 96 7.68 2.20 -2.00
N ASN A 97 8.45 3.04 -2.65
CA ASN A 97 9.86 3.27 -2.37
C ASN A 97 10.07 4.73 -1.96
N ARG A 98 11.05 5.40 -2.57
CA ARG A 98 11.45 6.76 -2.19
C ARG A 98 10.33 7.80 -2.26
N ASP A 99 9.43 7.65 -3.22
CA ASP A 99 8.35 8.62 -3.46
C ASP A 99 7.08 8.31 -2.66
N ALA A 100 7.11 7.27 -1.86
CA ALA A 100 5.94 6.84 -1.11
C ALA A 100 5.78 7.63 0.19
N TYR A 101 4.54 7.86 0.56
CA TYR A 101 4.19 8.33 1.89
C TYR A 101 3.73 7.14 2.72
N PHE A 102 4.40 6.91 3.84
CA PHE A 102 4.13 5.78 4.75
C PHE A 102 3.53 6.22 6.08
N GLY A 103 3.22 7.47 6.23
CA GLY A 103 2.65 8.02 7.45
C GLY A 103 3.48 9.14 8.05
N PRO A 104 3.06 9.70 9.19
CA PRO A 104 3.77 10.79 9.84
C PRO A 104 5.18 10.40 10.25
N LYS A 105 6.10 11.36 10.21
CA LYS A 105 7.49 11.13 10.60
C LYS A 105 7.67 10.88 12.10
N ASN A 106 6.78 11.44 12.92
CA ASN A 106 6.85 11.35 14.38
C ASN A 106 5.92 10.25 14.91
N ASN A 107 6.19 9.01 14.55
CA ASN A 107 5.44 7.89 15.10
C ASN A 107 6.02 7.42 16.44
N ASP A 108 5.25 6.66 17.20
CA ASP A 108 5.63 6.21 18.55
C ASP A 108 6.41 4.88 18.56
N ASN A 109 6.72 4.33 17.41
CA ASN A 109 7.45 3.06 17.24
C ASN A 109 6.77 1.83 17.87
N LYS A 110 5.51 1.91 18.26
CA LYS A 110 4.80 0.78 18.90
C LYS A 110 4.75 -0.44 18.01
N ARG A 111 4.53 -0.25 16.70
CA ARG A 111 4.50 -1.38 15.74
C ARG A 111 5.87 -2.06 15.63
N ALA A 112 6.94 -1.29 15.58
CA ALA A 112 8.29 -1.83 15.52
C ALA A 112 8.60 -2.65 16.80
N LYS A 113 8.23 -2.15 17.96
CA LYS A 113 8.38 -2.88 19.23
C LYS A 113 7.56 -4.16 19.26
N LYS A 114 6.29 -4.09 18.81
CA LYS A 114 5.40 -5.26 18.76
C LYS A 114 5.95 -6.35 17.84
N LEU A 115 6.63 -5.98 16.75
CA LEU A 115 7.25 -6.91 15.82
C LEU A 115 8.62 -7.41 16.29
N GLY A 116 9.11 -6.92 17.42
CA GLY A 116 10.41 -7.32 17.95
C GLY A 116 11.58 -6.77 17.18
N LEU A 117 11.41 -5.66 16.50
CA LEU A 117 12.47 -5.03 15.70
C LEU A 117 13.42 -4.26 16.61
N LYS A 118 14.72 -4.43 16.35
CA LYS A 118 15.78 -3.69 17.04
C LYS A 118 16.55 -2.87 16.01
N LEU A 119 16.75 -1.58 16.32
CA LEU A 119 17.62 -0.74 15.53
C LEU A 119 19.06 -1.18 15.73
N GLN A 120 19.79 -1.32 14.63
CA GLN A 120 21.21 -1.64 14.67
C GLN A 120 21.99 -0.51 13.99
N PRO A 121 23.25 -0.30 14.41
CA PRO A 121 24.10 0.69 13.75
C PRO A 121 24.25 0.34 12.27
N TRP A 122 24.41 1.37 11.46
CA TRP A 122 24.67 1.17 10.05
C TRP A 122 26.00 0.43 9.86
N ARG A 123 25.99 -0.60 9.05
CA ARG A 123 27.20 -1.34 8.72
C ARG A 123 27.95 -0.62 7.59
N THR A 124 29.19 -0.29 7.85
CA THR A 124 30.12 0.21 6.82
C THR A 124 30.88 -0.92 6.14
N GLU A 125 30.83 -2.12 6.71
CA GLU A 125 31.47 -3.33 6.20
C GLU A 125 30.41 -4.37 5.87
N GLY A 126 30.62 -5.11 4.79
CA GLY A 126 29.76 -6.21 4.43
C GLY A 126 29.48 -6.30 2.94
N ASN A 127 29.10 -7.49 2.52
CA ASN A 127 28.67 -7.77 1.16
C ASN A 127 27.18 -7.47 1.04
N TYR A 128 26.86 -6.66 0.08
CA TYR A 128 25.48 -6.34 -0.27
C TYR A 128 25.06 -7.11 -1.51
#